data_765330cd224b6817cea560aabc161b4f
#
_entry.id   765330cd224b6817cea560aabc161b4f
#
_cell.length_a   1.000
_cell.length_b   1.000
_cell.length_c   1.000
_cell.angle_alpha   90.00
_cell.angle_beta   90.00
_cell.angle_gamma   90.00
#
_symmetry.space_group_name_H-M   'P 1'
#
loop_
_entity.id
_entity.type
_entity.pdbx_description
1 polymer ?
#
loop_
_entity_poly.entity_id
_entity_poly.type
_entity_poly.pdbx_seq_one_letter_code
_entity_poly.pdbx_strand_id
1 'polypeptide(L)'
;MASHPDFVNYVAEQLREAGAIRSRKMFGEYGLFCDDVFFSVICDDQFFVKVTPQGEAAFPDLPKAPPYQGAKNYIWVEDVDGRDTMTALTRLTCLALQEKPQKRRK
;
A
#
# COMPACT_ATOMS: atom_id res chain seq x y z
N MET A 1 -6.29 -15.33 -8.19
CA MET A 1 -6.31 -16.16 -6.97
C MET A 1 -6.19 -15.28 -5.75
N ALA A 2 -6.84 -15.67 -4.69
CA ALA A 2 -6.76 -14.89 -3.46
C ALA A 2 -5.38 -15.05 -2.81
N SER A 3 -4.91 -13.97 -2.20
CA SER A 3 -3.64 -14.01 -1.49
C SER A 3 -3.76 -14.85 -0.22
N HIS A 4 -2.63 -15.37 0.24
CA HIS A 4 -2.61 -16.18 1.45
C HIS A 4 -2.64 -15.28 2.69
N PRO A 5 -3.45 -15.62 3.69
CA PRO A 5 -3.48 -14.82 4.92
C PRO A 5 -2.12 -14.66 5.58
N ASP A 6 -1.27 -15.68 5.50
CA ASP A 6 0.08 -15.59 6.07
C ASP A 6 0.90 -14.48 5.43
N PHE A 7 0.77 -14.32 4.11
CA PHE A 7 1.48 -13.24 3.42
C PHE A 7 0.95 -11.88 3.87
N VAL A 8 -0.37 -11.75 3.98
CA VAL A 8 -1.00 -10.52 4.43
C VAL A 8 -0.51 -10.15 5.83
N ASN A 9 -0.49 -11.13 6.73
CA ASN A 9 -0.03 -10.90 8.09
C ASN A 9 1.44 -10.51 8.13
N TYR A 10 2.25 -11.13 7.29
CA TYR A 10 3.67 -10.81 7.21
C TYR A 10 3.88 -9.36 6.78
N VAL A 11 3.17 -8.94 5.72
CA VAL A 11 3.29 -7.57 5.24
C VAL A 11 2.83 -6.58 6.32
N ALA A 12 1.70 -6.87 6.97
CA ALA A 12 1.21 -5.98 8.02
C ALA A 12 2.21 -5.84 9.15
N GLU A 13 2.87 -6.95 9.52
CA GLU A 13 3.88 -6.93 10.57
C GLU A 13 5.08 -6.08 10.16
N GLN A 14 5.50 -6.17 8.89
CA GLN A 14 6.59 -5.36 8.38
C GLN A 14 6.29 -3.87 8.46
N LEU A 15 5.02 -3.50 8.40
CA LEU A 15 4.60 -2.11 8.33
C LEU A 15 4.19 -1.52 9.68
N ARG A 16 4.23 -2.30 10.74
CA ARG A 16 3.64 -1.86 12.01
C ARG A 16 4.25 -0.59 12.57
N GLU A 17 5.49 -0.28 12.22
CA GLU A 17 6.14 0.93 12.71
C GLU A 17 5.71 2.18 11.93
N ALA A 18 5.04 1.99 10.81
CA ALA A 18 4.56 3.13 10.03
C ALA A 18 3.30 3.75 10.62
N GLY A 19 2.55 2.98 11.39
CA GLY A 19 1.31 3.45 11.99
C GLY A 19 0.44 2.28 12.39
N ALA A 20 -0.81 2.54 12.66
CA ALA A 20 -1.77 1.50 13.01
C ALA A 20 -2.24 0.80 11.73
N ILE A 21 -1.71 -0.39 11.50
CA ILE A 21 -1.96 -1.13 10.27
C ILE A 21 -3.10 -2.11 10.46
N ARG A 22 -4.06 -2.09 9.55
CA ARG A 22 -5.16 -3.05 9.53
C ARG A 22 -5.33 -3.58 8.13
N SER A 23 -5.72 -4.84 8.04
CA SER A 23 -6.05 -5.45 6.76
C SER A 23 -7.55 -5.71 6.70
N ARG A 24 -8.08 -5.72 5.49
CA ARG A 24 -9.50 -5.96 5.28
C ARG A 24 -9.68 -6.71 3.98
N LYS A 25 -10.49 -7.75 4.02
CA LYS A 25 -10.80 -8.50 2.82
C LYS A 25 -11.72 -7.68 1.92
N MET A 26 -11.34 -7.55 0.66
CA MET A 26 -12.08 -6.74 -0.31
C MET A 26 -12.05 -7.41 -1.66
N PHE A 27 -13.23 -7.68 -2.23
CA PHE A 27 -13.33 -8.20 -3.59
C PHE A 27 -12.46 -9.45 -3.82
N GLY A 28 -12.39 -10.32 -2.83
CA GLY A 28 -11.61 -11.55 -2.93
C GLY A 28 -10.13 -11.39 -2.67
N GLU A 29 -9.68 -10.17 -2.42
CA GLU A 29 -8.28 -9.89 -2.06
C GLU A 29 -8.26 -9.04 -0.81
N TYR A 30 -7.16 -8.31 -0.57
CA TYR A 30 -7.01 -7.58 0.68
C TYR A 30 -6.63 -6.13 0.45
N GLY A 31 -7.19 -5.24 1.25
CA GLY A 31 -6.75 -3.87 1.34
C GLY A 31 -6.08 -3.64 2.67
N LEU A 32 -5.11 -2.75 2.72
CA LEU A 32 -4.44 -2.37 3.96
C LEU A 32 -4.69 -0.90 4.26
N PHE A 33 -4.86 -0.64 5.55
CA PHE A 33 -5.13 0.71 6.05
C PHE A 33 -4.03 1.07 7.05
N CYS A 34 -3.59 2.31 7.00
CA CYS A 34 -2.67 2.87 7.99
C CYS A 34 -3.37 4.06 8.64
N ASP A 35 -3.59 3.98 9.94
CA ASP A 35 -4.31 5.01 10.69
C ASP A 35 -5.67 5.30 10.03
N ASP A 36 -6.35 4.23 9.61
CA ASP A 36 -7.65 4.27 8.95
C ASP A 36 -7.64 4.86 7.54
N VAL A 37 -6.45 5.06 6.96
CA VAL A 37 -6.32 5.54 5.58
C VAL A 37 -6.02 4.36 4.68
N PHE A 38 -6.87 4.15 3.67
CA PHE A 38 -6.66 3.07 2.70
C PHE A 38 -5.50 3.46 1.78
N PHE A 39 -4.40 2.71 1.84
CA PHE A 39 -3.20 3.09 1.10
C PHE A 39 -2.64 2.00 0.19
N SER A 40 -3.07 0.77 0.32
CA SER A 40 -2.45 -0.31 -0.45
C SER A 40 -3.39 -1.49 -0.60
N VAL A 41 -3.02 -2.36 -1.53
CA VAL A 41 -3.73 -3.62 -1.73
C VAL A 41 -2.72 -4.76 -1.83
N ILE A 42 -3.16 -5.96 -1.48
CA ILE A 42 -2.41 -7.18 -1.68
C ILE A 42 -3.23 -8.03 -2.63
N CYS A 43 -2.63 -8.36 -3.78
CA CYS A 43 -3.30 -9.17 -4.80
C CYS A 43 -2.33 -10.22 -5.28
N ASP A 44 -2.77 -11.47 -5.31
CA ASP A 44 -1.97 -12.59 -5.81
C ASP A 44 -0.62 -12.66 -5.10
N ASP A 45 -0.63 -12.52 -3.78
CA ASP A 45 0.57 -12.53 -2.93
C ASP A 45 1.60 -11.49 -3.34
N GLN A 46 1.12 -10.33 -3.80
CA GLN A 46 1.98 -9.21 -4.17
C GLN A 46 1.47 -7.95 -3.50
N PHE A 47 2.40 -7.11 -3.08
CA PHE A 47 2.09 -5.89 -2.34
C PHE A 47 2.18 -4.67 -3.25
N PHE A 48 1.11 -3.87 -3.27
CA PHE A 48 1.01 -2.68 -4.11
C PHE A 48 0.60 -1.50 -3.25
N VAL A 49 1.23 -0.35 -3.46
CA VAL A 49 0.96 0.87 -2.69
C VAL A 49 0.46 1.95 -3.63
N LYS A 50 -0.53 2.71 -3.20
CA LYS A 50 -1.07 3.79 -4.01
C LYS A 50 0.02 4.76 -4.40
N VAL A 51 -0.06 5.26 -5.63
CA VAL A 51 0.91 6.24 -6.13
C VAL A 51 0.57 7.61 -5.58
N THR A 52 1.57 8.27 -4.99
CA THR A 52 1.46 9.67 -4.58
C THR A 52 2.70 10.40 -5.08
N PRO A 53 2.61 11.73 -5.28
CA PRO A 53 3.81 12.48 -5.68
C PRO A 53 4.96 12.32 -4.69
N GLN A 54 4.64 12.29 -3.39
CA GLN A 54 5.66 12.16 -2.36
C GLN A 54 6.33 10.79 -2.42
N GLY A 55 5.54 9.73 -2.59
CA GLY A 55 6.09 8.39 -2.69
C GLY A 55 6.94 8.21 -3.93
N GLU A 56 6.48 8.74 -5.07
CA GLU A 56 7.27 8.65 -6.29
C GLU A 56 8.58 9.42 -6.20
N ALA A 57 8.54 10.58 -5.56
CA ALA A 57 9.76 11.38 -5.42
C ALA A 57 10.79 10.69 -4.55
N ALA A 58 10.33 10.02 -3.48
CA ALA A 58 11.24 9.35 -2.56
C ALA A 58 11.77 8.03 -3.12
N PHE A 59 10.96 7.32 -3.91
CA PHE A 59 11.32 6.00 -4.42
C PHE A 59 11.06 5.92 -5.91
N PRO A 60 11.78 6.70 -6.72
CA PRO A 60 11.49 6.76 -8.16
C PRO A 60 11.84 5.47 -8.90
N ASP A 61 12.68 4.64 -8.30
CA ASP A 61 13.10 3.41 -8.96
C ASP A 61 12.16 2.23 -8.74
N LEU A 62 11.18 2.36 -7.85
CA LEU A 62 10.25 1.26 -7.65
C LEU A 62 9.31 1.13 -8.83
N PRO A 63 9.12 -0.09 -9.34
CA PRO A 63 8.27 -0.30 -10.50
C PRO A 63 6.80 -0.04 -10.18
N LYS A 64 6.03 0.19 -11.21
CA LYS A 64 4.59 0.36 -11.10
C LYS A 64 3.89 -0.68 -11.95
N ALA A 65 2.77 -1.16 -11.46
CA ALA A 65 1.98 -2.15 -12.18
C ALA A 65 0.56 -2.11 -11.65
N PRO A 66 -0.40 -2.53 -12.47
CA PRO A 66 -1.77 -2.65 -11.96
C PRO A 66 -1.87 -3.89 -11.08
N PRO A 67 -2.50 -3.78 -9.90
CA PRO A 67 -2.62 -4.93 -9.02
C PRO A 67 -3.55 -6.01 -9.55
N TYR A 68 -4.45 -5.64 -10.44
CA TYR A 68 -5.34 -6.58 -11.10
C TYR A 68 -5.72 -6.01 -12.45
N GLN A 69 -6.27 -6.85 -13.28
CA GLN A 69 -6.64 -6.44 -14.64
C GLN A 69 -7.68 -5.32 -14.59
N GLY A 70 -7.41 -4.24 -15.31
CA GLY A 70 -8.30 -3.11 -15.37
C GLY A 70 -8.04 -2.03 -14.34
N ALA A 71 -7.16 -2.30 -13.38
CA ALA A 71 -6.83 -1.31 -12.37
C ALA A 71 -5.80 -0.32 -12.90
N LYS A 72 -5.77 0.87 -12.29
CA LYS A 72 -4.70 1.80 -12.59
C LYS A 72 -3.43 1.32 -11.90
N ASN A 73 -2.31 1.94 -12.25
CA ASN A 73 -1.03 1.54 -11.69
C ASN A 73 -0.90 1.91 -10.22
N TYR A 74 -0.31 0.98 -9.48
CA TYR A 74 0.14 1.20 -8.11
C TYR A 74 1.65 1.01 -8.11
N ILE A 75 2.32 1.44 -7.04
CA ILE A 75 3.73 1.12 -6.86
C ILE A 75 3.81 -0.34 -6.43
N TRP A 76 4.58 -1.14 -7.17
CA TRP A 76 4.73 -2.57 -6.89
C TRP A 76 5.98 -2.77 -6.04
N VAL A 77 5.78 -3.20 -4.80
CA VAL A 77 6.88 -3.44 -3.87
C VAL A 77 7.21 -4.91 -3.89
N GLU A 78 8.24 -5.27 -4.66
CA GLU A 78 8.62 -6.68 -4.78
C GLU A 78 9.33 -7.18 -3.55
N ASP A 79 10.15 -6.34 -2.93
CA ASP A 79 10.96 -6.72 -1.76
C ASP A 79 10.21 -6.36 -0.49
N VAL A 80 9.30 -7.25 -0.08
CA VAL A 80 8.54 -7.03 1.15
C VAL A 80 9.37 -7.32 2.40
N ASP A 81 10.61 -7.81 2.23
CA ASP A 81 11.52 -8.00 3.35
C ASP A 81 12.30 -6.74 3.69
N GLY A 82 12.29 -5.74 2.81
CA GLY A 82 12.96 -4.47 3.06
C GLY A 82 12.15 -3.59 3.97
N ARG A 83 12.22 -3.85 5.25
CA ARG A 83 11.36 -3.18 6.24
C ARG A 83 11.50 -1.66 6.19
N ASP A 84 12.73 -1.15 6.06
CA ASP A 84 12.94 0.30 6.06
C ASP A 84 12.25 0.96 4.88
N THR A 85 12.39 0.39 3.68
CA THR A 85 11.71 0.92 2.50
C THR A 85 10.19 0.81 2.66
N MET A 86 9.72 -0.33 3.12
CA MET A 86 8.30 -0.55 3.34
C MET A 86 7.71 0.49 4.29
N THR A 87 8.40 0.70 5.42
CA THR A 87 7.93 1.64 6.43
C THR A 87 7.95 3.07 5.90
N ALA A 88 9.05 3.47 5.25
CA ALA A 88 9.17 4.84 4.75
C ALA A 88 8.13 5.13 3.67
N LEU A 89 7.96 4.22 2.73
CA LEU A 89 6.99 4.42 1.67
C LEU A 89 5.57 4.49 2.22
N THR A 90 5.25 3.63 3.17
CA THR A 90 3.92 3.61 3.76
C THR A 90 3.63 4.92 4.50
N ARG A 91 4.59 5.42 5.28
CA ARG A 91 4.42 6.70 5.98
C ARG A 91 4.19 7.84 5.02
N LEU A 92 5.01 7.93 3.98
CA LEU A 92 4.87 9.00 2.99
C LEU A 92 3.53 8.94 2.29
N THR A 93 3.12 7.74 1.91
CA THR A 93 1.87 7.54 1.21
C THR A 93 0.69 7.90 2.11
N CYS A 94 0.72 7.43 3.33
CA CYS A 94 -0.37 7.69 4.27
C CYS A 94 -0.51 9.17 4.55
N LEU A 95 0.61 9.86 4.80
CA LEU A 95 0.58 11.29 5.04
C LEU A 95 0.08 12.06 3.82
N ALA A 96 0.51 11.67 2.63
CA ALA A 96 0.07 12.33 1.41
C ALA A 96 -1.44 12.18 1.22
N LEU A 97 -1.96 11.01 1.48
CA LEU A 97 -3.39 10.76 1.32
C LEU A 97 -4.21 11.49 2.37
N GLN A 98 -3.68 11.62 3.58
CA GLN A 98 -4.37 12.37 4.64
C GLN A 98 -4.40 13.85 4.36
N GLU A 99 -3.34 14.39 3.78
CA GLU A 99 -3.24 15.83 3.50
C GLU A 99 -4.05 16.23 2.29
N LYS A 100 -4.40 15.28 1.44
CA LYS A 100 -5.10 15.59 0.21
C LYS A 100 -6.46 16.21 0.52
N PRO A 101 -6.74 17.42 0.03
CA PRO A 101 -8.06 18.04 0.26
C PRO A 101 -9.13 17.15 -0.33
N GLN A 102 -10.11 16.98 0.43
CA GLN A 102 -11.17 16.14 -0.07
C GLN A 102 -12.18 16.96 -0.80
N LYS A 103 -11.86 17.55 -1.22
CA LYS A 103 -12.44 18.07 -1.80
C LYS A 103 -13.54 18.07 -2.11
N ARG A 104 -13.55 18.16 -1.80
CA ARG A 104 -14.26 18.04 -1.98
C ARG A 104 -15.04 18.36 -1.97
N ARG A 105 -15.40 18.77 -1.84
CA ARG A 105 -16.13 18.93 -1.80
C ARG A 105 -16.67 19.50 -1.76
N LYS A 106 -16.87 20.02 -1.86
CA LYS A 106 -17.31 20.47 -1.91
C LYS A 106 -17.70 20.66 -1.98
#